data_735ad949b163fff4908740b3002eb3b2
#
_entry.id   735ad949b163fff4908740b3002eb3b2
#
_cell.length_a   1.000
_cell.length_b   1.000
_cell.length_c   1.000
_cell.angle_alpha   90.00
_cell.angle_beta   90.00
_cell.angle_gamma   90.00
#
_symmetry.space_group_name_H-M   'P 1'
#
loop_
_entity.id
_entity.type
_entity.pdbx_description
1 polymer ?
#
loop_
_entity_poly.entity_id
_entity_poly.type
_entity_poly.pdbx_seq_one_letter_code
_entity_poly.pdbx_strand_id
1 'polypeptide(L)'
;TVRSISEDLRPGGLDHLGLRSALEAELQRFSARTEIACELVAEGFAAQLSPARATAVYRICQEALTNIARHAGATCVVLRLASADGRLAVDIEDNGRGLASLTPTGKSIGLLSMAERAREFGGCLSVQPGASGGACLRLDLPLEEAP
;
A
#
# COMPACT_ATOMS: atom_id res chain seq x y z
N THR A 1 -5.16 1.95 -24.33
CA THR A 1 -4.01 2.17 -25.16
C THR A 1 -2.82 1.33 -24.72
N VAL A 2 -1.85 1.22 -25.59
CA VAL A 2 -0.64 0.46 -25.27
C VAL A 2 0.06 1.05 -24.05
N ARG A 3 0.10 2.36 -23.97
CA ARG A 3 0.73 3.02 -22.84
C ARG A 3 0.02 2.69 -21.53
N SER A 4 -1.29 2.72 -21.51
CA SER A 4 -2.06 2.39 -20.31
C SER A 4 -1.79 0.97 -19.86
N ILE A 5 -1.74 0.04 -20.79
CA ILE A 5 -1.45 -1.35 -20.47
C ILE A 5 -0.06 -1.49 -19.87
N SER A 6 0.92 -0.80 -20.46
CA SER A 6 2.27 -0.84 -19.95
C SER A 6 2.38 -0.27 -18.54
N GLU A 7 1.67 0.83 -18.28
CA GLU A 7 1.67 1.44 -16.96
C GLU A 7 0.98 0.55 -15.93
N ASP A 8 -0.08 -0.15 -16.33
CA ASP A 8 -0.74 -1.09 -15.44
C ASP A 8 0.17 -2.25 -15.05
N LEU A 9 0.97 -2.73 -16.00
CA LEU A 9 1.87 -3.84 -15.73
C LEU A 9 3.09 -3.39 -14.93
N ARG A 10 3.57 -2.17 -15.21
CA ARG A 10 4.80 -1.69 -14.59
C ARG A 10 4.77 -0.16 -14.50
N PRO A 11 4.35 0.39 -13.37
CA PRO A 11 4.30 1.84 -13.21
C PRO A 11 5.64 2.49 -13.55
N GLY A 12 5.59 3.54 -14.36
CA GLY A 12 6.81 4.15 -14.87
C GLY A 12 7.73 4.69 -13.78
N GLY A 13 7.18 5.20 -12.70
CA GLY A 13 7.99 5.74 -11.61
C GLY A 13 8.84 4.70 -10.90
N LEU A 14 8.42 3.43 -10.92
CA LEU A 14 9.16 2.37 -10.25
C LEU A 14 10.49 2.06 -10.94
N ASP A 15 10.59 2.27 -12.24
CA ASP A 15 11.80 1.93 -12.98
C ASP A 15 12.96 2.86 -12.69
N HIS A 16 12.66 4.13 -12.43
CA HIS A 16 13.69 5.15 -12.33
C HIS A 16 13.83 5.76 -10.94
N LEU A 17 12.73 5.92 -10.25
CA LEU A 17 12.70 6.65 -9.00
C LEU A 17 12.55 5.76 -7.78
N GLY A 18 12.23 4.49 -7.98
CA GLY A 18 12.06 3.55 -6.89
C GLY A 18 10.70 3.63 -6.23
N LEU A 19 10.47 2.70 -5.32
CA LEU A 19 9.17 2.54 -4.67
C LEU A 19 8.74 3.77 -3.88
N ARG A 20 9.66 4.36 -3.10
CA ARG A 20 9.32 5.52 -2.29
C ARG A 20 8.78 6.66 -3.13
N SER A 21 9.49 7.00 -4.21
CA SER A 21 9.06 8.11 -5.06
C SER A 21 7.76 7.80 -5.78
N ALA A 22 7.57 6.55 -6.20
CA ALA A 22 6.32 6.14 -6.83
C ALA A 22 5.15 6.27 -5.87
N LEU A 23 5.33 5.90 -4.61
CA LEU A 23 4.28 6.01 -3.61
C LEU A 23 4.02 7.48 -3.25
N GLU A 24 5.05 8.31 -3.19
CA GLU A 24 4.84 9.73 -2.98
C GLU A 24 3.95 10.34 -4.07
N ALA A 25 4.24 9.99 -5.32
CA ALA A 25 3.46 10.49 -6.44
C ALA A 25 2.02 9.97 -6.39
N GLU A 26 1.85 8.71 -6.01
CA GLU A 26 0.52 8.12 -5.90
C GLU A 26 -0.30 8.80 -4.80
N LEU A 27 0.32 9.07 -3.65
CA LEU A 27 -0.37 9.77 -2.57
C LEU A 27 -0.77 11.19 -2.97
N GLN A 28 0.07 11.88 -3.73
CA GLN A 28 -0.26 13.21 -4.21
C GLN A 28 -1.47 13.17 -5.14
N ARG A 29 -1.50 12.20 -6.07
CA ARG A 29 -2.64 12.05 -6.98
C ARG A 29 -3.91 11.68 -6.21
N PHE A 30 -3.78 10.79 -5.23
CA PHE A 30 -4.88 10.37 -4.40
C PHE A 30 -5.46 11.54 -3.61
N SER A 31 -4.58 12.31 -2.97
CA SER A 31 -5.01 13.47 -2.19
C SER A 31 -5.70 14.52 -3.06
N ALA A 32 -5.16 14.76 -4.24
CA ALA A 32 -5.76 15.72 -5.17
C ALA A 32 -7.15 15.29 -5.63
N ARG A 33 -7.34 13.97 -5.81
CA ARG A 33 -8.61 13.44 -6.30
C ARG A 33 -9.66 13.32 -5.20
N THR A 34 -9.27 13.01 -3.98
CA THR A 34 -10.19 12.69 -2.89
C THR A 34 -10.28 13.77 -1.82
N GLU A 35 -9.37 14.72 -1.82
CA GLU A 35 -9.23 15.73 -0.78
C GLU A 35 -8.90 15.14 0.60
N ILE A 36 -8.42 13.91 0.63
CA ILE A 36 -7.92 13.29 1.86
C ILE A 36 -6.46 13.68 2.02
N ALA A 37 -6.10 14.20 3.20
CA ALA A 37 -4.72 14.57 3.48
C ALA A 37 -3.87 13.32 3.60
N CYS A 38 -2.70 13.32 2.97
CA CYS A 38 -1.84 12.15 2.96
C CYS A 38 -0.42 12.50 3.38
N GLU A 39 0.21 11.60 4.12
CA GLU A 39 1.58 11.74 4.55
C GLU A 39 2.34 10.45 4.29
N LEU A 40 3.57 10.57 3.79
CA LEU A 40 4.47 9.43 3.64
C LEU A 40 5.59 9.56 4.64
N VAL A 41 5.80 8.52 5.45
CA VAL A 41 6.88 8.46 6.42
C VAL A 41 7.79 7.31 6.00
N ALA A 42 9.04 7.60 5.68
CA ALA A 42 9.97 6.60 5.18
C ALA A 42 11.35 6.76 5.82
N GLU A 43 11.38 7.15 7.08
CA GLU A 43 12.65 7.32 7.79
C GLU A 43 13.38 5.99 7.89
N GLY A 44 14.65 6.01 7.54
CA GLY A 44 15.45 4.80 7.58
C GLY A 44 15.16 3.80 6.50
N PHE A 45 14.22 4.10 5.59
CA PHE A 45 13.95 3.19 4.50
C PHE A 45 15.00 3.38 3.40
N ALA A 46 15.82 2.37 3.20
CA ALA A 46 16.88 2.43 2.20
C ALA A 46 16.94 1.15 1.37
N ALA A 47 15.93 0.29 1.50
CA ALA A 47 15.95 -1.00 0.82
C ALA A 47 15.69 -0.86 -0.66
N GLN A 48 16.31 -1.73 -1.43
CA GLN A 48 16.02 -1.87 -2.84
C GLN A 48 15.26 -3.17 -3.04
N LEU A 49 14.17 -3.08 -3.77
CA LEU A 49 13.34 -4.24 -4.06
C LEU A 49 13.51 -4.65 -5.50
N SER A 50 13.34 -5.95 -5.79
CA SER A 50 13.25 -6.38 -7.18
C SER A 50 12.07 -5.66 -7.84
N PRO A 51 12.10 -5.50 -9.16
CA PRO A 51 10.98 -4.87 -9.85
C PRO A 51 9.64 -5.55 -9.56
N ALA A 52 9.63 -6.87 -9.47
CA ALA A 52 8.41 -7.60 -9.19
C ALA A 52 7.86 -7.30 -7.81
N ARG A 53 8.73 -7.28 -6.79
CA ARG A 53 8.30 -6.95 -5.44
C ARG A 53 7.85 -5.51 -5.32
N ALA A 54 8.58 -4.59 -5.92
CA ALA A 54 8.21 -3.18 -5.89
C ALA A 54 6.83 -2.97 -6.52
N THR A 55 6.58 -3.62 -7.65
CA THR A 55 5.27 -3.53 -8.31
C THR A 55 4.17 -4.10 -7.42
N ALA A 56 4.42 -5.24 -6.77
CA ALA A 56 3.43 -5.85 -5.89
C ALA A 56 3.08 -4.92 -4.73
N VAL A 57 4.09 -4.33 -4.08
CA VAL A 57 3.85 -3.39 -2.99
C VAL A 57 3.06 -2.18 -3.47
N TYR A 58 3.44 -1.63 -4.61
CA TYR A 58 2.75 -0.48 -5.18
C TYR A 58 1.28 -0.79 -5.43
N ARG A 59 0.99 -1.96 -6.03
CA ARG A 59 -0.39 -2.36 -6.31
C ARG A 59 -1.21 -2.56 -5.04
N ILE A 60 -0.60 -3.16 -4.03
CA ILE A 60 -1.28 -3.33 -2.74
C ILE A 60 -1.62 -1.97 -2.14
N CYS A 61 -0.68 -1.03 -2.19
CA CYS A 61 -0.94 0.32 -1.68
C CYS A 61 -2.04 1.02 -2.47
N GLN A 62 -2.06 0.87 -3.78
CA GLN A 62 -3.14 1.45 -4.59
C GLN A 62 -4.49 0.90 -4.21
N GLU A 63 -4.58 -0.42 -4.03
CA GLU A 63 -5.82 -1.05 -3.66
C GLU A 63 -6.28 -0.61 -2.27
N ALA A 64 -5.34 -0.50 -1.33
CA ALA A 64 -5.64 -0.03 0.01
C ALA A 64 -6.18 1.40 -0.02
N LEU A 65 -5.57 2.27 -0.80
CA LEU A 65 -6.03 3.64 -0.92
C LEU A 65 -7.42 3.70 -1.56
N THR A 66 -7.68 2.88 -2.56
CA THR A 66 -9.00 2.79 -3.18
C THR A 66 -10.05 2.39 -2.16
N ASN A 67 -9.74 1.41 -1.32
CA ASN A 67 -10.66 0.98 -0.27
C ASN A 67 -10.93 2.10 0.73
N ILE A 68 -9.91 2.85 1.10
CA ILE A 68 -10.07 3.98 2.00
C ILE A 68 -10.99 5.03 1.38
N ALA A 69 -10.77 5.36 0.10
CA ALA A 69 -11.60 6.35 -0.58
C ALA A 69 -13.06 5.94 -0.63
N ARG A 70 -13.32 4.66 -0.82
CA ARG A 70 -14.68 4.16 -1.00
C ARG A 70 -15.44 3.93 0.29
N HIS A 71 -14.74 3.54 1.35
CA HIS A 71 -15.42 2.96 2.50
C HIS A 71 -15.10 3.56 3.86
N ALA A 72 -13.97 4.24 4.01
CA ALA A 72 -13.52 4.63 5.33
C ALA A 72 -14.12 5.94 5.85
N GLY A 73 -14.50 6.84 4.97
CA GLY A 73 -14.92 8.17 5.40
C GLY A 73 -13.79 8.93 6.09
N ALA A 74 -12.55 8.66 5.69
CA ALA A 74 -11.38 9.23 6.32
C ALA A 74 -11.08 10.64 5.81
N THR A 75 -10.38 11.42 6.62
CA THR A 75 -9.87 12.72 6.21
C THR A 75 -8.35 12.73 6.14
N CYS A 76 -7.70 11.70 6.64
CA CYS A 76 -6.25 11.62 6.70
C CYS A 76 -5.76 10.19 6.54
N VAL A 77 -4.66 10.02 5.80
CA VAL A 77 -4.00 8.74 5.59
C VAL A 77 -2.52 8.92 5.84
N VAL A 78 -1.91 7.99 6.56
CA VAL A 78 -0.46 7.95 6.75
C VAL A 78 0.05 6.63 6.19
N LEU A 79 1.03 6.71 5.31
CA LEU A 79 1.69 5.54 4.75
C LEU A 79 3.12 5.51 5.26
N ARG A 80 3.49 4.43 5.96
CA ARG A 80 4.83 4.28 6.53
C ARG A 80 5.57 3.15 5.84
N LEU A 81 6.82 3.43 5.48
CA LEU A 81 7.72 2.43 4.91
C LEU A 81 8.89 2.26 5.87
N ALA A 82 9.20 1.02 6.21
CA ALA A 82 10.35 0.72 7.04
C ALA A 82 10.99 -0.57 6.56
N SER A 83 12.31 -0.64 6.67
CA SER A 83 13.03 -1.87 6.34
C SER A 83 14.01 -2.16 7.46
N ALA A 84 14.05 -3.41 7.88
CA ALA A 84 14.97 -3.87 8.93
C ALA A 84 15.07 -5.38 8.84
N ASP A 85 16.27 -5.89 9.10
CA ASP A 85 16.50 -7.33 9.22
C ASP A 85 16.04 -8.12 7.98
N GLY A 86 16.24 -7.55 6.81
CA GLY A 86 15.89 -8.22 5.57
C GLY A 86 14.39 -8.24 5.26
N ARG A 87 13.60 -7.45 5.96
CA ARG A 87 12.17 -7.40 5.77
C ARG A 87 11.70 -5.97 5.51
N LEU A 88 10.62 -5.88 4.75
CA LEU A 88 9.93 -4.61 4.51
C LEU A 88 8.62 -4.61 5.27
N ALA A 89 8.34 -3.52 5.97
CA ALA A 89 7.04 -3.29 6.60
C ALA A 89 6.41 -2.05 6.00
N VAL A 90 5.16 -2.17 5.59
CA VAL A 90 4.39 -1.06 5.06
C VAL A 90 3.11 -0.95 5.86
N ASP A 91 2.87 0.21 6.45
CA ASP A 91 1.64 0.49 7.18
C ASP A 91 0.85 1.55 6.42
N ILE A 92 -0.43 1.31 6.20
CA ILE A 92 -1.32 2.30 5.64
C ILE A 92 -2.44 2.49 6.65
N GLU A 93 -2.46 3.64 7.28
CA GLU A 93 -3.39 3.93 8.37
C GLU A 93 -4.29 5.10 8.00
N ASP A 94 -5.60 4.93 8.23
CA ASP A 94 -6.57 5.99 8.04
C ASP A 94 -7.25 6.32 9.37
N ASN A 95 -7.93 7.47 9.41
CA ASN A 95 -8.65 7.92 10.59
C ASN A 95 -10.17 7.83 10.40
N GLY A 96 -10.63 6.90 9.56
CA GLY A 96 -12.04 6.78 9.24
C GLY A 96 -12.83 5.88 10.17
N ARG A 97 -13.70 5.07 9.59
CA ARG A 97 -14.68 4.27 10.35
C ARG A 97 -14.10 3.06 11.07
N GLY A 98 -12.86 2.72 10.82
CA GLY A 98 -12.22 1.59 11.46
C GLY A 98 -12.57 0.26 10.82
N LEU A 99 -12.32 -0.82 11.58
CA LEU A 99 -12.47 -2.17 11.06
C LEU A 99 -13.91 -2.52 10.67
N ALA A 100 -14.89 -1.84 11.25
CA ALA A 100 -16.27 -2.10 10.89
C ALA A 100 -16.55 -1.86 9.41
N SER A 101 -15.79 -0.97 8.77
CA SER A 101 -15.95 -0.72 7.35
C SER A 101 -15.38 -1.83 6.48
N LEU A 102 -14.67 -2.79 7.09
CA LEU A 102 -14.01 -3.89 6.40
C LEU A 102 -14.73 -5.22 6.64
N THR A 103 -16.02 -5.19 6.94
CA THR A 103 -16.78 -6.41 7.16
C THR A 103 -16.81 -7.28 5.90
N PRO A 104 -17.05 -8.59 6.08
CA PRO A 104 -17.00 -9.52 4.94
C PRO A 104 -18.21 -9.36 4.02
N THR A 105 -18.11 -8.43 3.10
CA THR A 105 -19.07 -8.21 2.03
C THR A 105 -18.25 -8.07 0.76
N GLY A 106 -18.74 -7.32 -0.22
CA GLY A 106 -17.97 -7.06 -1.43
C GLY A 106 -16.58 -6.47 -1.18
N LYS A 107 -16.39 -5.84 -0.03
CA LYS A 107 -15.12 -5.24 0.34
C LYS A 107 -14.02 -6.25 0.62
N SER A 108 -14.39 -7.43 1.10
CA SER A 108 -13.42 -8.46 1.44
C SER A 108 -12.69 -9.00 0.21
N ILE A 109 -13.23 -8.79 -0.98
CA ILE A 109 -12.59 -9.25 -2.21
C ILE A 109 -11.26 -8.53 -2.42
N GLY A 110 -11.23 -7.23 -2.19
CA GLY A 110 -9.99 -6.46 -2.32
C GLY A 110 -8.94 -6.87 -1.31
N LEU A 111 -9.36 -7.13 -0.06
CA LEU A 111 -8.44 -7.57 0.97
C LEU A 111 -7.85 -8.95 0.64
N LEU A 112 -8.68 -9.84 0.13
CA LEU A 112 -8.22 -11.18 -0.26
C LEU A 112 -7.19 -11.09 -1.38
N SER A 113 -7.45 -10.26 -2.38
CA SER A 113 -6.54 -10.06 -3.49
C SER A 113 -5.19 -9.51 -3.03
N MET A 114 -5.21 -8.54 -2.11
CA MET A 114 -3.99 -7.99 -1.56
C MET A 114 -3.22 -9.04 -0.77
N ALA A 115 -3.92 -9.84 0.02
CA ALA A 115 -3.28 -10.89 0.81
C ALA A 115 -2.64 -11.96 -0.07
N GLU A 116 -3.32 -12.33 -1.14
CA GLU A 116 -2.76 -13.30 -2.08
C GLU A 116 -1.51 -12.75 -2.76
N ARG A 117 -1.54 -11.48 -3.15
CA ARG A 117 -0.38 -10.84 -3.75
C ARG A 117 0.80 -10.81 -2.79
N ALA A 118 0.56 -10.52 -1.51
CA ALA A 118 1.61 -10.55 -0.51
C ALA A 118 2.20 -11.95 -0.36
N ARG A 119 1.35 -12.97 -0.33
CA ARG A 119 1.80 -14.35 -0.17
C ARG A 119 2.66 -14.83 -1.34
N GLU A 120 2.42 -14.34 -2.53
CA GLU A 120 3.25 -14.70 -3.68
C GLU A 120 4.72 -14.36 -3.46
N PHE A 121 5.00 -13.38 -2.63
CA PHE A 121 6.36 -12.94 -2.35
C PHE A 121 6.82 -13.32 -0.94
N GLY A 122 6.13 -14.26 -0.32
CA GLY A 122 6.53 -14.76 0.99
C GLY A 122 6.13 -13.86 2.14
N GLY A 123 5.23 -12.93 1.90
CA GLY A 123 4.81 -11.99 2.92
C GLY A 123 3.43 -12.27 3.47
N CYS A 124 2.95 -11.36 4.30
CA CYS A 124 1.61 -11.45 4.85
C CYS A 124 1.00 -10.07 5.00
N LEU A 125 -0.32 -10.05 5.03
CA LEU A 125 -1.10 -8.84 5.17
C LEU A 125 -1.99 -8.98 6.39
N SER A 126 -2.06 -7.94 7.20
CA SER A 126 -2.95 -7.93 8.36
C SER A 126 -3.64 -6.59 8.46
N VAL A 127 -4.78 -6.56 9.14
CA VAL A 127 -5.54 -5.35 9.39
C VAL A 127 -5.81 -5.26 10.87
N GLN A 128 -5.58 -4.09 11.45
CA GLN A 128 -5.78 -3.87 12.87
C GLN A 128 -6.34 -2.48 13.09
N PRO A 129 -6.87 -2.20 14.30
CA PRO A 129 -7.36 -0.86 14.58
C PRO A 129 -6.24 0.16 14.49
N GLY A 130 -6.55 1.32 13.91
CA GLY A 130 -5.61 2.41 13.84
C GLY A 130 -5.59 3.21 15.14
N ALA A 131 -4.51 3.94 15.36
CA ALA A 131 -4.34 4.74 16.55
C ALA A 131 -5.38 5.86 16.65
N SER A 132 -5.85 6.35 15.52
CA SER A 132 -6.81 7.45 15.44
C SER A 132 -8.25 6.99 15.28
N GLY A 133 -8.53 5.75 15.57
CA GLY A 133 -9.89 5.20 15.48
C GLY A 133 -10.23 4.57 14.14
N GLY A 134 -9.41 4.74 13.13
CA GLY A 134 -9.60 4.11 11.83
C GLY A 134 -9.00 2.72 11.78
N ALA A 135 -8.51 2.33 10.61
CA ALA A 135 -7.90 1.03 10.40
C ALA A 135 -6.45 1.20 9.95
N CYS A 136 -5.63 0.22 10.30
CA CYS A 136 -4.25 0.15 9.83
C CYS A 136 -4.05 -1.16 9.08
N LEU A 137 -3.71 -1.06 7.82
CA LEU A 137 -3.34 -2.21 7.00
C LEU A 137 -1.84 -2.37 7.07
N ARG A 138 -1.38 -3.55 7.46
CA ARG A 138 0.06 -3.80 7.56
C ARG A 138 0.47 -4.88 6.57
N LEU A 139 1.46 -4.56 5.76
CA LEU A 139 2.09 -5.48 4.84
C LEU A 139 3.49 -5.76 5.34
N ASP A 140 3.84 -7.03 5.39
CA ASP A 140 5.18 -7.47 5.79
C ASP A 140 5.66 -8.47 4.76
N LEU A 141 6.84 -8.23 4.19
CA LEU A 141 7.40 -9.20 3.25
C LEU A 141 8.92 -9.15 3.24
N PRO A 142 9.55 -10.26 2.85
CA PRO A 142 11.01 -10.28 2.75
C PRO A 142 11.48 -9.40 1.59
N LEU A 143 12.63 -8.77 1.77
CA LEU A 143 13.20 -7.90 0.74
C LEU A 143 13.72 -8.69 -0.44
N GLU A 144 14.13 -9.93 -0.23
CA GLU A 144 14.68 -10.80 -1.25
C GLU A 144 13.97 -12.13 -1.26
N GLU A 145 14.06 -12.83 -2.39
CA GLU A 145 13.50 -14.18 -2.45
C GLU A 145 14.23 -15.10 -1.48
N ALA A 146 13.49 -16.08 -0.97
CA ALA A 146 14.08 -17.12 -0.16
C ALA A 146 15.09 -17.89 -1.00
N PRO A 147 16.23 -18.30 -0.40
CA PRO A 147 17.25 -19.05 -1.13
C PRO A 147 16.73 -20.40 -1.62
#